data_b9cd57e6b72db2bf6b75f4056e025b03
#
_entry.id   b9cd57e6b72db2bf6b75f4056e025b03
#
_cell.length_a   1.000
_cell.length_b   1.000
_cell.length_c   1.000
_cell.angle_alpha   90.00
_cell.angle_beta   90.00
_cell.angle_gamma   90.00
#
_symmetry.space_group_name_H-M   'P 1'
#
loop_
_entity.id
_entity.type
_entity.pdbx_description
1 polymer ?
#
loop_
_entity_poly.entity_id
_entity_poly.type
_entity_poly.pdbx_seq_one_letter_code
_entity_poly.pdbx_strand_id
1 'polypeptide(L)'
;MSLATVHSRALDGLAAAPVTVEVHLANGLPSFTVVGLADTEVKEARERVRAALANSGLGFPANKRITVNLAPADLPKEGGRFDLPMALGLLAANGQLDVAKLARLECAGELSLAGELRPVRGALAMALALRQAGANGEAPRELLLPQASAAEAALVDGLVVRQARHLLDVVAALQPEGDALPLAQALPRERQSGLPDLADIKGQAGPKRALEIAAAGGHSLLMTGPPGTGKSMLAQRLAGLLPLLDDDDALESAAVLSLAGQFDIARWGQRPVRSPHHSASSVALVGGGSPPRPGEISLAQHGVLFLDELPEFPRAALEALREPLETGRILISRAARQAEFPARFQLVAAMNPCPCGHLGNPLRACRCTPDQISRYQGRLSGPFLDRLDLLIEVPVIPPRELQGLAPGERSAVVAERVAAARERAVRRQGSANAQLQAQDLATHAELDPAATRSATTALRSPGARPCSSRGGMTGTSMSRSRRSR
;
A
#
# COMPACT_ATOMS: atom_id res chain seq x y z
N MET A 1 -11.44 15.07 -40.82
CA MET A 1 -10.91 13.68 -40.85
C MET A 1 -11.99 12.76 -40.29
N SER A 2 -12.18 11.56 -40.85
CA SER A 2 -13.17 10.60 -40.34
C SER A 2 -12.57 9.67 -39.25
N LEU A 3 -11.29 9.78 -38.98
CA LEU A 3 -10.58 8.98 -37.99
C LEU A 3 -9.72 9.87 -37.10
N ALA A 4 -9.79 9.65 -35.78
CA ALA A 4 -8.91 10.32 -34.79
C ALA A 4 -8.39 9.29 -33.79
N THR A 5 -7.21 9.58 -33.24
CA THR A 5 -6.52 8.73 -32.27
C THR A 5 -6.22 9.51 -31.01
N VAL A 6 -6.52 8.93 -29.86
CA VAL A 6 -6.22 9.48 -28.52
C VAL A 6 -5.48 8.45 -27.71
N HIS A 7 -4.48 8.89 -26.94
CA HIS A 7 -3.69 8.00 -26.08
C HIS A 7 -4.23 7.96 -24.65
N SER A 8 -4.25 6.78 -24.08
CA SER A 8 -4.69 6.50 -22.71
C SER A 8 -3.96 5.28 -22.15
N ARG A 9 -4.30 4.85 -20.93
CA ARG A 9 -3.77 3.60 -20.33
C ARG A 9 -4.85 2.80 -19.64
N ALA A 10 -4.73 1.48 -19.72
CA ALA A 10 -5.51 0.54 -18.93
C ALA A 10 -4.67 0.04 -17.76
N LEU A 11 -5.29 -0.19 -16.60
CA LEU A 11 -4.60 -0.78 -15.44
C LEU A 11 -4.57 -2.30 -15.55
N ASP A 12 -3.40 -2.87 -15.26
CA ASP A 12 -3.19 -4.30 -15.07
C ASP A 12 -2.33 -4.50 -13.81
N GLY A 13 -2.98 -4.74 -12.69
CA GLY A 13 -2.33 -4.64 -11.37
C GLY A 13 -1.77 -3.23 -11.13
N LEU A 14 -0.49 -3.13 -10.81
CA LEU A 14 0.24 -1.85 -10.66
C LEU A 14 0.79 -1.31 -11.98
N ALA A 15 0.77 -2.08 -13.03
CA ALA A 15 1.16 -1.62 -14.36
C ALA A 15 0.02 -0.83 -15.02
N ALA A 16 0.39 0.09 -15.89
CA ALA A 16 -0.57 0.82 -16.72
C ALA A 16 -0.15 0.70 -18.18
N ALA A 17 -0.74 -0.30 -18.84
CA ALA A 17 -0.43 -0.60 -20.24
C ALA A 17 -1.01 0.45 -21.20
N PRO A 18 -0.30 0.84 -22.27
CA PRO A 18 -0.78 1.82 -23.24
C PRO A 18 -2.05 1.34 -23.95
N VAL A 19 -2.99 2.25 -24.12
CA VAL A 19 -4.22 2.04 -24.88
C VAL A 19 -4.37 3.15 -25.90
N THR A 20 -4.63 2.76 -27.14
CA THR A 20 -4.97 3.69 -28.22
C THR A 20 -6.48 3.68 -28.41
N VAL A 21 -7.10 4.84 -28.24
CA VAL A 21 -8.53 5.05 -28.48
C VAL A 21 -8.71 5.61 -29.88
N GLU A 22 -9.16 4.77 -30.79
CA GLU A 22 -9.40 5.12 -32.20
C GLU A 22 -10.88 5.39 -32.41
N VAL A 23 -11.24 6.57 -32.90
CA VAL A 23 -12.61 6.97 -33.15
C VAL A 23 -12.81 7.19 -34.66
N HIS A 24 -13.69 6.41 -35.26
CA HIS A 24 -14.04 6.50 -36.67
C HIS A 24 -15.48 6.94 -36.84
N LEU A 25 -15.69 7.96 -37.70
CA LEU A 25 -16.99 8.46 -38.11
C LEU A 25 -17.25 8.10 -39.56
N ALA A 26 -18.31 7.34 -39.83
CA ALA A 26 -18.74 6.94 -41.16
C ALA A 26 -20.17 7.42 -41.47
N ASN A 27 -20.47 7.54 -42.75
CA ASN A 27 -21.85 7.73 -43.17
C ASN A 27 -22.62 6.39 -43.07
N GLY A 28 -23.89 6.45 -42.74
CA GLY A 28 -24.74 5.25 -42.60
C GLY A 28 -25.78 5.42 -41.50
N LEU A 29 -26.46 4.32 -41.16
CA LEU A 29 -27.39 4.34 -40.04
C LEU A 29 -26.70 4.74 -38.74
N PRO A 30 -27.25 5.70 -37.99
CA PRO A 30 -26.69 6.16 -36.74
C PRO A 30 -26.50 5.01 -35.75
N SER A 31 -25.29 4.85 -35.27
CA SER A 31 -24.95 3.85 -34.25
C SER A 31 -23.74 4.30 -33.46
N PHE A 32 -23.60 3.82 -32.21
CA PHE A 32 -22.40 4.03 -31.38
C PHE A 32 -21.94 2.68 -30.84
N THR A 33 -20.83 2.19 -31.35
CA THR A 33 -20.27 0.88 -31.01
C THR A 33 -18.90 1.05 -30.39
N VAL A 34 -18.66 0.38 -29.25
CA VAL A 34 -17.34 0.30 -28.57
C VAL A 34 -16.83 -1.13 -28.71
N VAL A 35 -15.59 -1.29 -29.18
CA VAL A 35 -14.89 -2.57 -29.36
C VAL A 35 -13.54 -2.57 -28.64
N GLY A 36 -12.92 -3.73 -28.39
CA GLY A 36 -11.60 -3.86 -27.77
C GLY A 36 -11.66 -4.33 -26.31
N LEU A 37 -12.35 -5.45 -26.03
CA LEU A 37 -12.45 -6.09 -24.71
C LEU A 37 -12.88 -5.11 -23.57
N ALA A 38 -13.86 -4.27 -23.89
CA ALA A 38 -14.46 -3.33 -22.96
C ALA A 38 -15.42 -4.03 -21.98
N ASP A 39 -15.31 -3.72 -20.69
CA ASP A 39 -16.26 -4.16 -19.67
C ASP A 39 -17.63 -3.47 -19.81
N THR A 40 -18.55 -3.75 -18.88
CA THR A 40 -19.88 -3.14 -18.88
C THR A 40 -19.81 -1.64 -18.65
N GLU A 41 -18.97 -1.17 -17.72
CA GLU A 41 -18.82 0.25 -17.39
C GLU A 41 -18.27 1.05 -18.56
N VAL A 42 -17.32 0.48 -19.32
CA VAL A 42 -16.79 1.10 -20.55
C VAL A 42 -17.83 1.10 -21.68
N LYS A 43 -18.68 0.09 -21.77
CA LYS A 43 -19.79 0.09 -22.74
C LYS A 43 -20.86 1.14 -22.41
N GLU A 44 -21.11 1.39 -21.13
CA GLU A 44 -21.99 2.44 -20.63
C GLU A 44 -21.43 3.85 -20.85
N ALA A 45 -20.10 3.99 -21.02
CA ALA A 45 -19.46 5.27 -21.36
C ALA A 45 -20.11 5.97 -22.56
N ARG A 46 -20.67 5.19 -23.50
CA ARG A 46 -21.42 5.70 -24.65
C ARG A 46 -22.48 6.72 -24.23
N GLU A 47 -23.28 6.41 -23.22
CA GLU A 47 -24.36 7.28 -22.77
C GLU A 47 -23.83 8.48 -21.98
N ARG A 48 -22.79 8.26 -21.15
CA ARG A 48 -22.15 9.36 -20.40
C ARG A 48 -21.48 10.35 -21.34
N VAL A 49 -20.71 9.89 -22.31
CA VAL A 49 -20.05 10.74 -23.31
C VAL A 49 -21.06 11.51 -24.15
N ARG A 50 -22.13 10.84 -24.62
CA ARG A 50 -23.19 11.50 -25.38
C ARG A 50 -23.87 12.62 -24.59
N ALA A 51 -24.24 12.33 -23.33
CA ALA A 51 -24.89 13.32 -22.46
C ALA A 51 -23.93 14.47 -22.10
N ALA A 52 -22.67 14.17 -21.77
CA ALA A 52 -21.68 15.18 -21.46
C ALA A 52 -21.43 16.15 -22.63
N LEU A 53 -21.30 15.65 -23.87
CA LEU A 53 -21.14 16.47 -25.06
C LEU A 53 -22.36 17.34 -25.28
N ALA A 54 -23.56 16.77 -25.23
CA ALA A 54 -24.80 17.50 -25.45
C ALA A 54 -25.03 18.61 -24.39
N ASN A 55 -24.84 18.28 -23.11
CA ASN A 55 -25.03 19.23 -22.01
C ASN A 55 -23.94 20.31 -21.96
N SER A 56 -22.76 20.02 -22.51
CA SER A 56 -21.68 21.01 -22.67
C SER A 56 -21.83 21.88 -23.92
N GLY A 57 -22.91 21.74 -24.69
CA GLY A 57 -23.12 22.49 -25.93
C GLY A 57 -22.17 22.12 -27.08
N LEU A 58 -21.50 20.97 -26.97
CA LEU A 58 -20.57 20.46 -27.99
C LEU A 58 -21.30 19.60 -29.04
N GLY A 59 -20.87 19.69 -30.28
CA GLY A 59 -21.51 18.98 -31.39
C GLY A 59 -21.27 17.47 -31.34
N PHE A 60 -22.34 16.72 -31.01
CA PHE A 60 -22.32 15.26 -31.08
C PHE A 60 -22.74 14.82 -32.51
N PRO A 61 -21.97 13.93 -33.18
CA PRO A 61 -22.27 13.49 -34.56
C PRO A 61 -23.41 12.47 -34.60
N ALA A 62 -24.65 12.91 -34.25
CA ALA A 62 -25.81 12.05 -34.07
C ALA A 62 -26.26 11.35 -35.37
N ASN A 63 -25.91 11.87 -36.56
CA ASN A 63 -26.26 11.34 -37.88
C ASN A 63 -25.17 10.45 -38.48
N LYS A 64 -24.15 10.05 -37.70
CA LYS A 64 -23.06 9.23 -38.17
C LYS A 64 -23.08 7.84 -37.53
N ARG A 65 -22.45 6.89 -38.21
CA ARG A 65 -22.05 5.63 -37.60
C ARG A 65 -20.71 5.84 -36.86
N ILE A 66 -20.74 5.71 -35.52
CA ILE A 66 -19.60 5.91 -34.65
C ILE A 66 -19.03 4.54 -34.25
N THR A 67 -17.75 4.33 -34.47
CA THR A 67 -17.03 3.17 -33.97
C THR A 67 -15.86 3.65 -33.15
N VAL A 68 -15.79 3.23 -31.88
CA VAL A 68 -14.67 3.47 -30.98
C VAL A 68 -13.95 2.15 -30.75
N ASN A 69 -12.69 2.08 -31.12
CA ASN A 69 -11.83 0.92 -30.89
C ASN A 69 -10.81 1.24 -29.79
N LEU A 70 -10.76 0.39 -28.75
CA LEU A 70 -9.79 0.47 -27.66
C LEU A 70 -8.71 -0.57 -27.89
N ALA A 71 -7.64 -0.20 -28.56
CA ALA A 71 -6.52 -1.10 -28.88
C ALA A 71 -5.44 -1.11 -27.77
N PRO A 72 -4.78 -2.25 -27.50
CA PRO A 72 -4.96 -3.55 -28.14
C PRO A 72 -6.20 -4.31 -27.63
N ALA A 73 -6.73 -5.24 -28.44
CA ALA A 73 -7.99 -5.92 -28.13
C ALA A 73 -7.91 -6.99 -27.06
N ASP A 74 -6.72 -7.51 -26.76
CA ASP A 74 -6.43 -8.53 -25.77
C ASP A 74 -6.30 -7.98 -24.34
N LEU A 75 -6.09 -6.68 -24.20
CA LEU A 75 -6.00 -5.99 -22.92
C LEU A 75 -7.41 -5.60 -22.43
N PRO A 76 -7.84 -6.02 -21.23
CA PRO A 76 -9.11 -5.61 -20.66
C PRO A 76 -9.14 -4.12 -20.32
N LYS A 77 -10.26 -3.47 -20.58
CA LYS A 77 -10.51 -2.06 -20.28
C LYS A 77 -11.64 -1.96 -19.28
N GLU A 78 -11.38 -1.29 -18.17
CA GLU A 78 -12.29 -1.23 -17.03
C GLU A 78 -12.49 0.22 -16.56
N GLY A 79 -13.69 0.50 -16.07
CA GLY A 79 -14.07 1.77 -15.45
C GLY A 79 -14.30 2.93 -16.41
N GLY A 80 -14.72 4.07 -15.87
CA GLY A 80 -15.05 5.29 -16.63
C GLY A 80 -13.86 6.07 -17.18
N ARG A 81 -12.62 5.61 -16.98
CA ARG A 81 -11.38 6.35 -17.36
C ARG A 81 -11.28 6.69 -18.83
N PHE A 82 -11.98 5.94 -19.70
CA PHE A 82 -11.96 6.13 -21.14
C PHE A 82 -13.01 7.13 -21.63
N ASP A 83 -13.88 7.66 -20.78
CA ASP A 83 -14.92 8.62 -21.16
C ASP A 83 -14.30 9.88 -21.79
N LEU A 84 -13.31 10.49 -21.13
CA LEU A 84 -12.60 11.65 -21.66
C LEU A 84 -11.88 11.36 -22.98
N PRO A 85 -11.04 10.30 -23.11
CA PRO A 85 -10.43 9.93 -24.38
C PRO A 85 -11.44 9.71 -25.51
N MET A 86 -12.58 9.06 -25.24
CA MET A 86 -13.64 8.85 -26.23
C MET A 86 -14.28 10.16 -26.67
N ALA A 87 -14.59 11.06 -25.72
CA ALA A 87 -15.18 12.37 -26.03
C ALA A 87 -14.24 13.20 -26.89
N LEU A 88 -12.94 13.27 -26.53
CA LEU A 88 -11.94 14.00 -27.31
C LEU A 88 -11.73 13.39 -28.69
N GLY A 89 -11.72 12.06 -28.79
CA GLY A 89 -11.63 11.36 -30.07
C GLY A 89 -12.82 11.65 -30.98
N LEU A 90 -14.05 11.70 -30.43
CA LEU A 90 -15.26 12.06 -31.17
C LEU A 90 -15.18 13.50 -31.70
N LEU A 91 -14.80 14.46 -30.86
CA LEU A 91 -14.66 15.86 -31.24
C LEU A 91 -13.55 16.06 -32.30
N ALA A 92 -12.42 15.38 -32.15
CA ALA A 92 -11.30 15.42 -33.10
C ALA A 92 -11.67 14.80 -34.45
N ALA A 93 -12.35 13.62 -34.46
CA ALA A 93 -12.83 12.98 -35.68
C ALA A 93 -13.90 13.84 -36.42
N ASN A 94 -14.65 14.66 -35.67
CA ASN A 94 -15.64 15.60 -36.18
C ASN A 94 -15.02 16.98 -36.57
N GLY A 95 -13.69 17.14 -36.47
CA GLY A 95 -12.97 18.36 -36.88
C GLY A 95 -13.11 19.54 -35.92
N GLN A 96 -13.47 19.31 -34.66
CA GLN A 96 -13.68 20.34 -33.63
C GLN A 96 -12.45 20.61 -32.75
N LEU A 97 -11.36 19.82 -32.87
CA LEU A 97 -10.15 19.94 -32.08
C LEU A 97 -8.89 19.93 -32.94
N ASP A 98 -7.82 20.55 -32.44
CA ASP A 98 -6.49 20.44 -33.03
C ASP A 98 -5.87 19.07 -32.72
N VAL A 99 -5.76 18.23 -33.75
CA VAL A 99 -5.24 16.87 -33.64
C VAL A 99 -3.74 16.86 -33.29
N ALA A 100 -2.97 17.88 -33.66
CA ALA A 100 -1.54 17.97 -33.34
C ALA A 100 -1.32 18.24 -31.85
N LYS A 101 -2.16 19.09 -31.23
CA LYS A 101 -2.15 19.29 -29.77
C LYS A 101 -2.60 18.02 -29.04
N LEU A 102 -3.66 17.35 -29.51
CA LEU A 102 -4.20 16.14 -28.91
C LEU A 102 -3.19 14.98 -28.93
N ALA A 103 -2.41 14.83 -29.99
CA ALA A 103 -1.41 13.77 -30.12
C ALA A 103 -0.27 13.86 -29.09
N ARG A 104 -0.06 15.04 -28.48
CA ARG A 104 0.94 15.25 -27.41
C ARG A 104 0.42 14.87 -26.02
N LEU A 105 -0.86 14.57 -25.92
CA LEU A 105 -1.51 14.23 -24.65
C LEU A 105 -1.73 12.74 -24.53
N GLU A 106 -1.58 12.26 -23.31
CA GLU A 106 -2.12 10.99 -22.84
C GLU A 106 -3.14 11.31 -21.74
N CYS A 107 -4.38 10.85 -21.87
CA CYS A 107 -5.44 11.31 -20.99
C CYS A 107 -6.29 10.17 -20.43
N ALA A 108 -6.83 10.39 -19.23
CA ALA A 108 -7.87 9.58 -18.62
C ALA A 108 -8.81 10.44 -17.77
N GLY A 109 -10.08 10.08 -17.72
CA GLY A 109 -11.07 10.80 -16.92
C GLY A 109 -12.46 10.22 -17.12
N GLU A 110 -13.21 10.08 -16.04
CA GLU A 110 -14.63 9.75 -16.09
C GLU A 110 -15.43 11.04 -16.26
N LEU A 111 -16.46 11.02 -17.11
CA LEU A 111 -17.33 12.16 -17.33
C LEU A 111 -18.64 12.02 -16.55
N SER A 112 -19.02 13.08 -15.83
CA SER A 112 -20.42 13.25 -15.41
C SER A 112 -21.30 13.57 -16.61
N LEU A 113 -22.61 13.41 -16.49
CA LEU A 113 -23.55 13.77 -17.55
C LEU A 113 -23.54 15.27 -17.89
N ALA A 114 -23.05 16.12 -16.97
CA ALA A 114 -22.88 17.55 -17.17
C ALA A 114 -21.52 17.94 -17.81
N GLY A 115 -20.58 16.97 -17.99
CA GLY A 115 -19.26 17.23 -18.54
C GLY A 115 -18.16 17.47 -17.50
N GLU A 116 -18.45 17.37 -16.20
CA GLU A 116 -17.43 17.43 -15.15
C GLU A 116 -16.53 16.21 -15.19
N LEU A 117 -15.25 16.41 -14.92
CA LEU A 117 -14.25 15.35 -14.84
C LEU A 117 -14.18 14.78 -13.43
N ARG A 118 -14.52 13.51 -13.28
CA ARG A 118 -14.45 12.75 -12.03
C ARG A 118 -13.11 12.03 -11.89
N PRO A 119 -12.62 11.85 -10.65
CA PRO A 119 -11.36 11.17 -10.37
C PRO A 119 -11.32 9.75 -10.93
N VAL A 120 -10.13 9.34 -11.37
CA VAL A 120 -9.86 7.98 -11.83
C VAL A 120 -8.85 7.29 -10.90
N ARG A 121 -8.99 5.98 -10.69
CA ARG A 121 -8.07 5.19 -9.88
C ARG A 121 -6.75 4.97 -10.62
N GLY A 122 -5.65 4.81 -9.86
CA GLY A 122 -4.34 4.45 -10.41
C GLY A 122 -3.68 5.56 -11.23
N ALA A 123 -3.94 6.82 -10.91
CA ALA A 123 -3.27 7.97 -11.54
C ALA A 123 -1.74 7.89 -11.39
N LEU A 124 -1.25 7.46 -10.23
CA LEU A 124 0.18 7.22 -9.99
C LEU A 124 0.74 6.11 -10.88
N ALA A 125 0.03 4.99 -11.05
CA ALA A 125 0.46 3.91 -11.94
C ALA A 125 0.59 4.39 -13.40
N MET A 126 -0.36 5.22 -13.86
CA MET A 126 -0.30 5.85 -15.19
C MET A 126 0.91 6.77 -15.32
N ALA A 127 1.16 7.62 -14.33
CA ALA A 127 2.30 8.55 -14.32
C ALA A 127 3.65 7.81 -14.32
N LEU A 128 3.81 6.80 -13.46
CA LEU A 128 5.01 5.96 -13.42
C LEU A 128 5.27 5.24 -14.75
N ALA A 129 4.23 4.67 -15.36
CA ALA A 129 4.34 3.99 -16.64
C ALA A 129 4.69 4.96 -17.79
N LEU A 130 4.14 6.18 -17.78
CA LEU A 130 4.46 7.20 -18.78
C LEU A 130 5.92 7.71 -18.61
N ARG A 131 6.38 7.93 -17.37
CA ARG A 131 7.78 8.25 -17.09
C ARG A 131 8.73 7.18 -17.61
N GLN A 132 8.39 5.91 -17.37
CA GLN A 132 9.19 4.78 -17.84
C GLN A 132 9.21 4.69 -19.38
N ALA A 133 8.08 4.92 -20.05
CA ALA A 133 8.00 4.97 -21.51
C ALA A 133 8.92 6.07 -22.10
N GLY A 134 8.91 7.26 -21.50
CA GLY A 134 9.82 8.34 -21.87
C GLY A 134 11.31 7.99 -21.68
N ALA A 135 11.65 7.31 -20.58
CA ALA A 135 13.01 6.81 -20.33
C ALA A 135 13.45 5.75 -21.35
N ASN A 136 12.50 4.99 -21.90
CA ASN A 136 12.74 3.99 -22.95
C ASN A 136 12.80 4.60 -24.37
N GLY A 137 12.73 5.93 -24.50
CA GLY A 137 12.88 6.62 -25.77
C GLY A 137 11.58 6.86 -26.53
N GLU A 138 10.42 6.65 -25.93
CA GLU A 138 9.14 7.06 -26.50
C GLU A 138 9.03 8.60 -26.55
N ALA A 139 8.31 9.13 -27.53
CA ALA A 139 8.08 10.57 -27.63
C ALA A 139 7.38 11.09 -26.35
N PRO A 140 7.90 12.18 -25.74
CA PRO A 140 7.34 12.69 -24.50
C PRO A 140 5.90 13.15 -24.72
N ARG A 141 4.99 12.64 -23.89
CA ARG A 141 3.59 13.08 -23.80
C ARG A 141 3.32 13.71 -22.45
N GLU A 142 2.41 14.69 -22.44
CA GLU A 142 1.91 15.27 -21.21
C GLU A 142 0.70 14.44 -20.72
N LEU A 143 0.62 14.20 -19.42
CA LEU A 143 -0.48 13.43 -18.82
C LEU A 143 -1.62 14.38 -18.42
N LEU A 144 -2.79 14.21 -18.99
CA LEU A 144 -4.00 14.98 -18.68
C LEU A 144 -4.95 14.14 -17.82
N LEU A 145 -5.26 14.64 -16.64
CA LEU A 145 -6.13 13.97 -15.66
C LEU A 145 -7.13 14.95 -15.03
N PRO A 146 -8.23 14.43 -14.44
CA PRO A 146 -9.07 15.19 -13.53
C PRO A 146 -8.24 15.77 -12.38
N GLN A 147 -8.58 16.99 -11.92
CA GLN A 147 -7.77 17.74 -10.95
C GLN A 147 -7.34 16.92 -9.71
N ALA A 148 -8.25 16.15 -9.11
CA ALA A 148 -7.93 15.34 -7.93
C ALA A 148 -6.90 14.23 -8.24
N SER A 149 -7.03 13.57 -9.40
CA SER A 149 -6.09 12.53 -9.84
C SER A 149 -4.76 13.11 -10.34
N ALA A 150 -4.80 14.31 -10.91
CA ALA A 150 -3.59 15.00 -11.39
C ALA A 150 -2.64 15.37 -10.25
N ALA A 151 -3.18 15.75 -9.08
CA ALA A 151 -2.36 16.02 -7.89
C ALA A 151 -1.58 14.78 -7.41
N GLU A 152 -2.18 13.58 -7.51
CA GLU A 152 -1.47 12.33 -7.23
C GLU A 152 -0.36 12.05 -8.26
N ALA A 153 -0.69 12.21 -9.55
CA ALA A 153 0.26 11.96 -10.64
C ALA A 153 1.46 12.94 -10.63
N ALA A 154 1.25 14.18 -10.16
CA ALA A 154 2.28 15.19 -10.01
C ALA A 154 3.35 14.87 -8.95
N LEU A 155 3.16 13.82 -8.13
CA LEU A 155 4.18 13.30 -7.23
C LEU A 155 5.31 12.57 -7.98
N VAL A 156 5.11 12.25 -9.25
CA VAL A 156 6.11 11.59 -10.09
C VAL A 156 6.96 12.64 -10.80
N ASP A 157 8.20 12.80 -10.36
CA ASP A 157 9.14 13.75 -10.93
C ASP A 157 9.45 13.48 -12.41
N GLY A 158 9.78 14.55 -13.14
CA GLY A 158 10.17 14.48 -14.54
C GLY A 158 9.01 14.30 -15.52
N LEU A 159 7.77 14.43 -15.08
CA LEU A 159 6.58 14.32 -15.90
C LEU A 159 5.77 15.63 -15.92
N VAL A 160 5.29 16.02 -17.08
CA VAL A 160 4.36 17.15 -17.22
C VAL A 160 2.94 16.62 -17.03
N VAL A 161 2.30 17.00 -15.91
CA VAL A 161 0.93 16.64 -15.59
C VAL A 161 0.02 17.84 -15.70
N ARG A 162 -0.97 17.76 -16.59
CA ARG A 162 -2.03 18.76 -16.78
C ARG A 162 -3.27 18.36 -16.03
N GLN A 163 -4.03 19.34 -15.55
CA GLN A 163 -5.27 19.12 -14.83
C GLN A 163 -6.45 19.85 -15.48
N ALA A 164 -7.62 19.24 -15.39
CA ALA A 164 -8.87 19.88 -15.79
C ALA A 164 -10.01 19.49 -14.83
N ARG A 165 -11.04 20.33 -14.74
CA ARG A 165 -12.25 20.06 -13.94
C ARG A 165 -13.45 19.72 -14.82
N HIS A 166 -13.45 20.19 -16.04
CA HIS A 166 -14.57 20.06 -16.96
C HIS A 166 -14.10 19.76 -18.39
N LEU A 167 -14.91 19.07 -19.16
CA LEU A 167 -14.62 18.78 -20.56
C LEU A 167 -14.40 20.06 -21.39
N LEU A 168 -15.13 21.15 -21.09
CA LEU A 168 -14.95 22.43 -21.76
C LEU A 168 -13.58 23.03 -21.56
N ASP A 169 -12.93 22.84 -20.39
CA ASP A 169 -11.56 23.33 -20.14
C ASP A 169 -10.60 22.69 -21.14
N VAL A 170 -10.76 21.35 -21.32
CA VAL A 170 -9.92 20.56 -22.23
C VAL A 170 -10.18 20.96 -23.69
N VAL A 171 -11.44 21.13 -24.07
CA VAL A 171 -11.81 21.54 -25.42
C VAL A 171 -11.26 22.93 -25.75
N ALA A 172 -11.36 23.89 -24.82
CA ALA A 172 -10.79 25.23 -25.01
C ALA A 172 -9.27 25.21 -25.21
N ALA A 173 -8.56 24.41 -24.40
CA ALA A 173 -7.10 24.26 -24.53
C ALA A 173 -6.67 23.60 -25.84
N LEU A 174 -7.50 22.72 -26.39
CA LEU A 174 -7.25 22.01 -27.65
C LEU A 174 -7.71 22.78 -28.91
N GLN A 175 -8.18 24.02 -28.78
CA GLN A 175 -8.36 24.90 -29.94
C GLN A 175 -7.00 25.38 -30.49
N PRO A 176 -6.89 25.76 -31.77
CA PRO A 176 -5.62 26.21 -32.36
C PRO A 176 -4.91 27.29 -31.53
N GLU A 177 -5.64 28.28 -31.06
CA GLU A 177 -5.16 29.41 -30.24
C GLU A 177 -5.45 29.23 -28.74
N GLY A 178 -5.87 28.04 -28.32
CA GLY A 178 -6.20 27.76 -26.90
C GLY A 178 -4.97 27.74 -26.00
N ASP A 179 -5.11 28.31 -24.81
CA ASP A 179 -4.09 28.31 -23.77
C ASP A 179 -3.89 26.89 -23.22
N ALA A 180 -2.66 26.59 -22.80
CA ALA A 180 -2.34 25.32 -22.18
C ALA A 180 -3.08 25.14 -20.84
N LEU A 181 -3.56 23.92 -20.59
CA LEU A 181 -4.18 23.55 -19.29
C LEU A 181 -3.21 23.82 -18.12
N PRO A 182 -3.74 24.12 -16.93
CA PRO A 182 -2.94 24.30 -15.73
C PRO A 182 -2.09 23.06 -15.41
N LEU A 183 -0.88 23.29 -14.91
CA LEU A 183 -0.04 22.24 -14.38
C LEU A 183 -0.56 21.80 -13.00
N ALA A 184 -0.55 20.50 -12.76
CA ALA A 184 -0.75 19.99 -11.43
C ALA A 184 0.50 20.21 -10.57
N GLN A 185 0.30 20.47 -9.28
CA GLN A 185 1.37 20.69 -8.31
C GLN A 185 1.41 19.55 -7.30
N ALA A 186 2.60 19.04 -7.05
CA ALA A 186 2.84 18.11 -5.97
C ALA A 186 2.68 18.82 -4.62
N LEU A 187 2.04 18.18 -3.66
CA LEU A 187 1.98 18.68 -2.29
C LEU A 187 3.26 18.31 -1.52
N PRO A 188 3.74 19.19 -0.62
CA PRO A 188 4.88 18.89 0.23
C PRO A 188 4.56 17.73 1.18
N ARG A 189 5.61 17.00 1.58
CA ARG A 189 5.48 15.94 2.59
C ARG A 189 5.38 16.55 3.98
N GLU A 190 4.38 16.14 4.72
CA GLU A 190 4.21 16.54 6.10
C GLU A 190 4.22 15.33 7.03
N ARG A 191 4.83 15.47 8.21
CA ARG A 191 4.70 14.45 9.26
C ARG A 191 3.28 14.49 9.79
N GLN A 192 2.69 13.33 10.01
CA GLN A 192 1.36 13.22 10.61
C GLN A 192 1.38 13.84 12.01
N SER A 193 0.54 14.85 12.22
CA SER A 193 0.26 15.41 13.54
C SER A 193 -0.80 14.58 14.25
N GLY A 194 -0.81 14.61 15.59
CA GLY A 194 -1.85 13.99 16.40
C GLY A 194 -1.73 12.47 16.59
N LEU A 195 -0.58 11.86 16.25
CA LEU A 195 -0.31 10.47 16.62
C LEU A 195 -0.20 10.31 18.14
N PRO A 196 -0.66 9.18 18.71
CA PRO A 196 -0.52 8.89 20.13
C PRO A 196 0.97 8.90 20.55
N ASP A 197 1.30 9.56 21.65
CA ASP A 197 2.68 9.65 22.14
C ASP A 197 3.06 8.42 22.98
N LEU A 198 4.31 7.95 22.84
CA LEU A 198 4.88 6.88 23.65
C LEU A 198 4.98 7.26 25.13
N ALA A 199 5.05 8.56 25.43
CA ALA A 199 5.03 9.10 26.78
C ALA A 199 3.78 8.74 27.58
N ASP A 200 2.63 8.51 26.89
CA ASP A 200 1.37 8.08 27.53
C ASP A 200 1.49 6.70 28.19
N ILE A 201 2.42 5.87 27.73
CA ILE A 201 2.64 4.54 28.29
C ILE A 201 3.61 4.65 29.45
N LYS A 202 3.09 4.51 30.66
CA LYS A 202 3.90 4.49 31.87
C LYS A 202 4.56 3.11 32.06
N GLY A 203 5.79 3.11 32.59
CA GLY A 203 6.55 1.88 32.76
C GLY A 203 6.85 1.17 31.43
N GLN A 204 6.73 -0.16 31.40
CA GLN A 204 6.94 -1.02 30.23
C GLN A 204 8.30 -0.79 29.52
N ALA A 205 9.39 -0.63 30.28
CA ALA A 205 10.72 -0.29 29.72
C ALA A 205 11.22 -1.33 28.70
N GLY A 206 11.07 -2.62 28.98
CA GLY A 206 11.46 -3.70 28.08
C GLY A 206 10.66 -3.68 26.77
N PRO A 207 9.31 -3.69 26.81
CA PRO A 207 8.48 -3.58 25.61
C PRO A 207 8.73 -2.32 24.79
N LYS A 208 8.94 -1.14 25.41
CA LYS A 208 9.31 0.10 24.72
C LYS A 208 10.66 -0.02 24.00
N ARG A 209 11.65 -0.61 24.67
CA ARG A 209 12.97 -0.84 24.04
C ARG A 209 12.86 -1.81 22.86
N ALA A 210 12.07 -2.87 22.99
CA ALA A 210 11.82 -3.79 21.88
C ALA A 210 11.10 -3.09 20.71
N LEU A 211 10.16 -2.19 20.99
CA LEU A 211 9.49 -1.38 19.97
C LEU A 211 10.46 -0.44 19.25
N GLU A 212 11.38 0.21 19.99
CA GLU A 212 12.45 1.04 19.43
C GLU A 212 13.39 0.23 18.53
N ILE A 213 13.79 -0.97 18.95
CA ILE A 213 14.64 -1.89 18.16
C ILE A 213 13.89 -2.34 16.90
N ALA A 214 12.62 -2.73 17.05
CA ALA A 214 11.76 -3.10 15.91
C ALA A 214 11.63 -1.95 14.92
N ALA A 215 11.41 -0.72 15.40
CA ALA A 215 11.35 0.48 14.58
C ALA A 215 12.68 0.75 13.87
N ALA A 216 13.81 0.66 14.56
CA ALA A 216 15.13 0.94 14.01
C ALA A 216 15.55 -0.09 12.95
N GLY A 217 15.33 -1.38 13.21
CA GLY A 217 15.75 -2.47 12.33
C GLY A 217 14.72 -2.88 11.26
N GLY A 218 13.47 -2.44 11.37
CA GLY A 218 12.38 -2.94 10.53
C GLY A 218 11.89 -4.34 10.92
N HIS A 219 12.18 -4.78 12.15
CA HIS A 219 11.92 -6.14 12.63
C HIS A 219 10.45 -6.42 12.90
N SER A 220 9.99 -7.61 12.53
CA SER A 220 8.68 -8.14 12.92
C SER A 220 8.63 -8.43 14.41
N LEU A 221 7.54 -8.07 15.09
CA LEU A 221 7.40 -8.12 16.54
C LEU A 221 6.13 -8.84 16.97
N LEU A 222 6.24 -9.82 17.84
CA LEU A 222 5.11 -10.43 18.56
C LEU A 222 5.14 -10.05 20.05
N MET A 223 4.07 -9.44 20.51
CA MET A 223 3.82 -9.09 21.90
C MET A 223 2.89 -10.08 22.57
N THR A 224 3.34 -10.76 23.62
CA THR A 224 2.52 -11.68 24.42
C THR A 224 2.31 -11.12 25.82
N GLY A 225 1.11 -11.17 26.34
CA GLY A 225 0.83 -10.74 27.72
C GLY A 225 -0.65 -10.77 28.06
N PRO A 226 -1.01 -10.69 29.33
CA PRO A 226 -2.38 -10.65 29.79
C PRO A 226 -3.20 -9.50 29.16
N PRO A 227 -4.53 -9.60 29.14
CA PRO A 227 -5.37 -8.50 28.70
C PRO A 227 -5.16 -7.25 29.57
N GLY A 228 -5.23 -6.06 28.94
CA GLY A 228 -5.04 -4.79 29.63
C GLY A 228 -3.59 -4.39 29.92
N THR A 229 -2.57 -5.12 29.43
CA THR A 229 -1.15 -4.77 29.64
C THR A 229 -0.61 -3.69 28.69
N GLY A 230 -1.43 -3.22 27.73
CA GLY A 230 -1.06 -2.12 26.83
C GLY A 230 -0.43 -2.57 25.49
N LYS A 231 -0.55 -3.84 25.08
CA LYS A 231 -0.02 -4.37 23.82
C LYS A 231 -0.47 -3.55 22.60
N SER A 232 -1.78 -3.36 22.44
CA SER A 232 -2.36 -2.59 21.33
C SER A 232 -1.97 -1.11 21.40
N MET A 233 -1.83 -0.54 22.60
CA MET A 233 -1.32 0.82 22.79
C MET A 233 0.13 0.97 22.32
N LEU A 234 0.99 -0.01 22.61
CA LEU A 234 2.38 -0.05 22.14
C LEU A 234 2.43 -0.12 20.62
N ALA A 235 1.64 -1.02 20.01
CA ALA A 235 1.59 -1.19 18.55
C ALA A 235 1.17 0.10 17.83
N GLN A 236 0.14 0.79 18.32
CA GLN A 236 -0.34 2.05 17.74
C GLN A 236 0.70 3.17 17.75
N ARG A 237 1.63 3.15 18.70
CA ARG A 237 2.67 4.18 18.83
C ARG A 237 3.89 3.92 17.95
N LEU A 238 4.01 2.72 17.38
CA LEU A 238 5.09 2.40 16.45
C LEU A 238 5.14 3.36 15.26
N ALA A 239 3.98 3.70 14.69
CA ALA A 239 3.91 4.62 13.56
C ALA A 239 4.58 5.97 13.83
N GLY A 240 4.44 6.51 15.06
CA GLY A 240 5.08 7.74 15.50
C GLY A 240 6.60 7.67 15.67
N LEU A 241 7.16 6.45 15.71
CA LEU A 241 8.60 6.21 15.82
C LEU A 241 9.29 6.04 14.45
N LEU A 242 8.51 5.74 13.41
CA LEU A 242 9.06 5.44 12.08
C LEU A 242 9.37 6.74 11.31
N PRO A 243 10.49 6.79 10.58
CA PRO A 243 10.75 7.90 9.66
C PRO A 243 9.80 7.86 8.47
N LEU A 244 9.65 9.01 7.80
CA LEU A 244 8.98 9.08 6.51
C LEU A 244 9.63 8.10 5.51
N LEU A 245 8.88 7.72 4.50
CA LEU A 245 9.40 6.95 3.37
C LEU A 245 10.33 7.83 2.53
N ASP A 246 11.34 7.24 1.90
CA ASP A 246 12.05 7.89 0.81
C ASP A 246 11.14 8.02 -0.43
N ASP A 247 11.66 8.61 -1.51
CA ASP A 247 10.84 8.92 -2.69
C ASP A 247 10.34 7.67 -3.40
N ASP A 248 11.20 6.68 -3.56
CA ASP A 248 10.88 5.45 -4.29
C ASP A 248 9.91 4.57 -3.50
N ASP A 249 10.17 4.35 -2.20
CA ASP A 249 9.28 3.60 -1.30
C ASP A 249 7.91 4.30 -1.16
N ALA A 250 7.90 5.64 -1.12
CA ALA A 250 6.68 6.43 -1.03
C ALA A 250 5.83 6.31 -2.30
N LEU A 251 6.45 6.37 -3.49
CA LEU A 251 5.76 6.19 -4.77
C LEU A 251 5.19 4.77 -4.90
N GLU A 252 5.96 3.73 -4.50
CA GLU A 252 5.49 2.35 -4.55
C GLU A 252 4.28 2.14 -3.61
N SER A 253 4.36 2.62 -2.37
CA SER A 253 3.26 2.57 -1.40
C SER A 253 2.02 3.32 -1.89
N ALA A 254 2.21 4.55 -2.39
CA ALA A 254 1.12 5.37 -2.90
C ALA A 254 0.46 4.76 -4.16
N ALA A 255 1.22 4.11 -5.04
CA ALA A 255 0.68 3.45 -6.23
C ALA A 255 -0.28 2.31 -5.86
N VAL A 256 0.06 1.50 -4.84
CA VAL A 256 -0.82 0.44 -4.33
C VAL A 256 -2.11 1.03 -3.74
N LEU A 257 -1.98 2.09 -2.93
CA LEU A 257 -3.13 2.76 -2.32
C LEU A 257 -4.02 3.47 -3.36
N SER A 258 -3.42 4.11 -4.37
CA SER A 258 -4.14 4.78 -5.47
C SER A 258 -4.92 3.77 -6.32
N LEU A 259 -4.33 2.60 -6.61
CA LEU A 259 -5.02 1.51 -7.31
C LEU A 259 -6.25 1.01 -6.53
N ALA A 260 -6.14 0.94 -5.20
CA ALA A 260 -7.25 0.57 -4.33
C ALA A 260 -8.27 1.70 -4.11
N GLY A 261 -7.99 2.93 -4.57
CA GLY A 261 -8.79 4.13 -4.30
C GLY A 261 -8.75 4.58 -2.83
N GLN A 262 -7.66 4.27 -2.14
CA GLN A 262 -7.45 4.58 -0.72
C GLN A 262 -6.27 5.53 -0.48
N PHE A 263 -5.67 6.04 -1.54
CA PHE A 263 -4.59 7.02 -1.40
C PHE A 263 -5.13 8.36 -0.95
N ASP A 264 -4.56 8.88 0.14
CA ASP A 264 -4.81 10.21 0.65
C ASP A 264 -3.52 11.04 0.48
N ILE A 265 -3.56 12.02 -0.40
CA ILE A 265 -2.41 12.86 -0.73
C ILE A 265 -1.88 13.64 0.49
N ALA A 266 -2.72 13.94 1.48
CA ALA A 266 -2.29 14.56 2.74
C ALA A 266 -1.39 13.64 3.57
N ARG A 267 -1.37 12.35 3.27
CA ARG A 267 -0.51 11.35 3.90
C ARG A 267 0.69 10.94 3.03
N TRP A 268 0.99 11.72 2.02
CA TRP A 268 2.11 11.45 1.12
C TRP A 268 3.42 11.28 1.89
N GLY A 269 4.15 10.18 1.61
CA GLY A 269 5.41 9.85 2.27
C GLY A 269 5.29 9.26 3.67
N GLN A 270 4.08 9.18 4.24
CA GLN A 270 3.86 8.51 5.53
C GLN A 270 3.75 7.00 5.34
N ARG A 271 4.20 6.25 6.36
CA ARG A 271 4.08 4.79 6.34
C ARG A 271 2.63 4.38 6.61
N PRO A 272 1.98 3.61 5.72
CA PRO A 272 0.63 3.13 5.98
C PRO A 272 0.61 2.19 7.20
N VAL A 273 -0.41 2.33 8.03
CA VAL A 273 -0.67 1.42 9.14
C VAL A 273 -2.00 0.73 8.89
N ARG A 274 -1.97 -0.58 8.77
CA ARG A 274 -3.14 -1.43 8.54
C ARG A 274 -3.39 -2.29 9.76
N SER A 275 -4.63 -2.31 10.22
CA SER A 275 -5.04 -3.10 11.39
C SER A 275 -6.37 -3.80 11.09
N PRO A 276 -6.35 -4.88 10.29
CA PRO A 276 -7.55 -5.63 9.99
C PRO A 276 -8.08 -6.32 11.25
N HIS A 277 -9.40 -6.45 11.32
CA HIS A 277 -10.05 -7.20 12.39
C HIS A 277 -9.72 -8.69 12.29
N HIS A 278 -9.63 -9.41 13.40
CA HIS A 278 -9.27 -10.84 13.42
C HIS A 278 -10.26 -11.74 12.64
N SER A 279 -11.49 -11.28 12.38
CA SER A 279 -12.45 -11.98 11.51
C SER A 279 -12.18 -11.81 10.01
N ALA A 280 -11.15 -11.07 9.62
CA ALA A 280 -10.81 -10.87 8.22
C ALA A 280 -10.50 -12.20 7.52
N SER A 281 -11.09 -12.40 6.35
CA SER A 281 -10.84 -13.58 5.53
C SER A 281 -9.44 -13.56 4.92
N SER A 282 -8.92 -14.71 4.49
CA SER A 282 -7.66 -14.76 3.74
C SER A 282 -7.69 -13.89 2.48
N VAL A 283 -8.83 -13.79 1.81
CA VAL A 283 -9.00 -12.89 0.64
C VAL A 283 -8.90 -11.42 1.03
N ALA A 284 -9.42 -11.03 2.19
CA ALA A 284 -9.29 -9.65 2.67
C ALA A 284 -7.81 -9.30 2.98
N LEU A 285 -7.05 -10.24 3.53
CA LEU A 285 -5.63 -10.04 3.83
C LEU A 285 -4.76 -10.07 2.57
N VAL A 286 -4.90 -11.10 1.77
CA VAL A 286 -4.06 -11.37 0.58
C VAL A 286 -4.46 -10.50 -0.60
N GLY A 287 -5.75 -10.30 -0.77
CA GLY A 287 -6.36 -9.74 -1.96
C GLY A 287 -7.09 -10.78 -2.80
N GLY A 288 -7.76 -10.33 -3.84
CA GLY A 288 -8.56 -11.20 -4.71
C GLY A 288 -9.50 -10.40 -5.60
N GLY A 289 -10.52 -11.09 -6.11
CA GLY A 289 -11.49 -10.48 -7.03
C GLY A 289 -11.17 -10.76 -8.50
N SER A 290 -12.03 -10.28 -9.38
CA SER A 290 -11.84 -10.28 -10.82
C SER A 290 -12.34 -8.94 -11.35
N PRO A 291 -11.43 -8.01 -11.66
CA PRO A 291 -9.96 -8.12 -11.66
C PRO A 291 -9.35 -8.29 -10.26
N PRO A 292 -8.10 -8.80 -10.19
CA PRO A 292 -7.38 -8.92 -8.92
C PRO A 292 -7.15 -7.56 -8.25
N ARG A 293 -7.45 -7.47 -6.95
CA ARG A 293 -7.26 -6.25 -6.13
C ARG A 293 -6.33 -6.54 -4.96
N PRO A 294 -5.47 -5.57 -4.56
CA PRO A 294 -4.59 -5.74 -3.41
C PRO A 294 -5.39 -5.88 -2.11
N GLY A 295 -4.93 -6.76 -1.21
CA GLY A 295 -5.45 -6.91 0.15
C GLY A 295 -4.67 -6.09 1.17
N GLU A 296 -5.01 -6.25 2.46
CA GLU A 296 -4.42 -5.50 3.57
C GLU A 296 -2.89 -5.62 3.65
N ILE A 297 -2.34 -6.76 3.23
CA ILE A 297 -0.89 -7.02 3.17
C ILE A 297 -0.22 -6.05 2.20
N SER A 298 -0.74 -5.94 0.98
CA SER A 298 -0.20 -5.02 -0.04
C SER A 298 -0.51 -3.57 0.29
N LEU A 299 -1.67 -3.27 0.89
CA LEU A 299 -2.01 -1.93 1.36
C LEU A 299 -1.11 -1.45 2.51
N ALA A 300 -0.41 -2.36 3.19
CA ALA A 300 0.62 -2.05 4.19
C ALA A 300 2.02 -1.88 3.59
N GLN A 301 2.15 -1.77 2.26
CA GLN A 301 3.46 -1.66 1.57
C GLN A 301 4.35 -0.56 2.17
N HIS A 302 5.59 -0.94 2.55
CA HIS A 302 6.58 -0.13 3.28
C HIS A 302 6.10 0.44 4.63
N GLY A 303 4.95 -0.05 5.12
CA GLY A 303 4.31 0.36 6.37
C GLY A 303 4.27 -0.73 7.42
N VAL A 304 3.22 -0.70 8.23
CA VAL A 304 2.99 -1.62 9.36
C VAL A 304 1.68 -2.35 9.18
N LEU A 305 1.73 -3.67 9.28
CA LEU A 305 0.54 -4.52 9.44
C LEU A 305 0.44 -4.93 10.92
N PHE A 306 -0.56 -4.44 11.61
CA PHE A 306 -0.83 -4.79 13.00
C PHE A 306 -1.96 -5.82 13.10
N LEU A 307 -1.65 -6.99 13.69
CA LEU A 307 -2.61 -8.06 13.94
C LEU A 307 -2.80 -8.22 15.46
N ASP A 308 -3.92 -7.71 15.96
CA ASP A 308 -4.32 -7.93 17.36
C ASP A 308 -5.04 -9.27 17.50
N GLU A 309 -4.95 -9.90 18.67
CA GLU A 309 -5.53 -11.20 18.94
C GLU A 309 -5.11 -12.27 17.90
N LEU A 310 -3.83 -12.31 17.59
CA LEU A 310 -3.24 -13.11 16.51
C LEU A 310 -3.79 -14.55 16.40
N PRO A 311 -3.96 -15.36 17.48
CA PRO A 311 -4.49 -16.72 17.37
C PRO A 311 -5.98 -16.80 17.02
N GLU A 312 -6.71 -15.68 16.99
CA GLU A 312 -8.13 -15.66 16.61
C GLU A 312 -8.34 -15.50 15.10
N PHE A 313 -7.28 -15.12 14.36
CA PHE A 313 -7.34 -15.12 12.90
C PHE A 313 -7.50 -16.52 12.33
N PRO A 314 -8.22 -16.67 11.20
CA PRO A 314 -8.30 -17.94 10.49
C PRO A 314 -6.89 -18.47 10.15
N ARG A 315 -6.65 -19.76 10.38
CA ARG A 315 -5.34 -20.37 10.14
C ARG A 315 -4.86 -20.16 8.69
N ALA A 316 -5.74 -20.28 7.71
CA ALA A 316 -5.44 -20.05 6.32
C ALA A 316 -4.97 -18.61 6.04
N ALA A 317 -5.49 -17.63 6.79
CA ALA A 317 -5.09 -16.23 6.68
C ALA A 317 -3.67 -16.00 7.24
N LEU A 318 -3.32 -16.65 8.36
CA LEU A 318 -1.98 -16.57 8.95
C LEU A 318 -0.92 -17.30 8.09
N GLU A 319 -1.26 -18.47 7.54
CA GLU A 319 -0.35 -19.19 6.64
C GLU A 319 -0.08 -18.41 5.34
N ALA A 320 -1.06 -17.64 4.86
CA ALA A 320 -0.90 -16.80 3.68
C ALA A 320 0.09 -15.62 3.87
N LEU A 321 0.40 -15.24 5.12
CA LEU A 321 1.42 -14.23 5.43
C LEU A 321 2.86 -14.73 5.26
N ARG A 322 3.07 -16.04 5.20
CA ARG A 322 4.43 -16.61 5.19
C ARG A 322 5.22 -16.21 3.95
N GLU A 323 4.60 -16.37 2.78
CA GLU A 323 5.22 -16.04 1.50
C GLU A 323 5.58 -14.54 1.41
N PRO A 324 4.66 -13.58 1.66
CA PRO A 324 5.00 -12.16 1.65
C PRO A 324 6.07 -11.76 2.66
N LEU A 325 6.09 -12.35 3.85
CA LEU A 325 7.13 -12.09 4.85
C LEU A 325 8.54 -12.54 4.39
N GLU A 326 8.63 -13.51 3.48
CA GLU A 326 9.91 -13.98 2.92
C GLU A 326 10.29 -13.24 1.64
N THR A 327 9.34 -13.12 0.71
CA THR A 327 9.60 -12.65 -0.65
C THR A 327 9.38 -11.15 -0.82
N GLY A 328 8.59 -10.52 0.07
CA GLY A 328 8.14 -9.14 -0.07
C GLY A 328 7.14 -8.94 -1.20
N ARG A 329 6.52 -10.02 -1.69
CA ARG A 329 5.56 -10.01 -2.80
C ARG A 329 4.43 -10.99 -2.54
N ILE A 330 3.31 -10.77 -3.19
CA ILE A 330 2.16 -11.65 -3.16
C ILE A 330 1.63 -11.89 -4.56
N LEU A 331 1.38 -13.14 -4.90
CA LEU A 331 0.86 -13.55 -6.18
C LEU A 331 -0.60 -13.93 -6.05
N ILE A 332 -1.49 -13.15 -6.68
CA ILE A 332 -2.92 -13.45 -6.75
C ILE A 332 -3.20 -14.13 -8.07
N SER A 333 -3.45 -15.45 -8.01
CA SER A 333 -3.80 -16.26 -9.19
C SER A 333 -5.30 -16.54 -9.19
N ARG A 334 -5.98 -16.25 -10.30
CA ARG A 334 -7.37 -16.58 -10.58
C ARG A 334 -7.48 -17.20 -11.97
N ALA A 335 -8.56 -17.92 -12.24
CA ALA A 335 -8.73 -18.70 -13.46
C ALA A 335 -8.45 -17.93 -14.77
N ALA A 336 -8.71 -16.62 -14.80
CA ALA A 336 -8.53 -15.78 -15.98
C ALA A 336 -7.31 -14.85 -15.93
N ARG A 337 -6.71 -14.63 -14.73
CA ARG A 337 -5.63 -13.64 -14.56
C ARG A 337 -4.76 -13.92 -13.34
N GLN A 338 -3.53 -13.51 -13.46
CA GLN A 338 -2.54 -13.51 -12.40
C GLN A 338 -2.01 -12.10 -12.23
N ALA A 339 -1.96 -11.62 -10.99
CA ALA A 339 -1.39 -10.31 -10.67
C ALA A 339 -0.43 -10.45 -9.48
N GLU A 340 0.72 -9.81 -9.59
CA GLU A 340 1.69 -9.69 -8.52
C GLU A 340 1.56 -8.31 -7.87
N PHE A 341 1.53 -8.29 -6.53
CA PHE A 341 1.52 -7.06 -5.75
C PHE A 341 2.70 -7.04 -4.79
N PRO A 342 3.32 -5.88 -4.56
CA PRO A 342 4.34 -5.76 -3.53
C PRO A 342 3.72 -5.94 -2.14
N ALA A 343 4.50 -6.50 -1.22
CA ALA A 343 4.06 -6.86 0.11
C ALA A 343 5.21 -6.77 1.13
N ARG A 344 5.98 -5.68 1.06
CA ARG A 344 7.05 -5.36 2.01
C ARG A 344 6.48 -4.57 3.16
N PHE A 345 6.19 -5.20 4.27
CA PHE A 345 5.62 -4.58 5.45
C PHE A 345 6.32 -5.06 6.72
N GLN A 346 6.24 -4.27 7.79
CA GLN A 346 6.65 -4.67 9.12
C GLN A 346 5.46 -5.29 9.84
N LEU A 347 5.56 -6.57 10.21
CA LEU A 347 4.51 -7.26 10.96
C LEU A 347 4.65 -6.96 12.44
N VAL A 348 3.61 -6.40 13.04
CA VAL A 348 3.46 -6.28 14.49
C VAL A 348 2.24 -7.09 14.90
N ALA A 349 2.40 -7.95 15.89
CA ALA A 349 1.31 -8.78 16.34
C ALA A 349 1.17 -8.76 17.87
N ALA A 350 -0.04 -8.95 18.36
CA ALA A 350 -0.31 -9.09 19.78
C ALA A 350 -1.18 -10.32 20.05
N MET A 351 -0.90 -11.00 21.16
CA MET A 351 -1.68 -12.13 21.60
C MET A 351 -1.75 -12.23 23.12
N ASN A 352 -2.73 -12.96 23.60
CA ASN A 352 -2.78 -13.39 25.00
C ASN A 352 -1.96 -14.69 25.17
N PRO A 353 -1.46 -15.01 26.37
CA PRO A 353 -0.66 -16.22 26.60
C PRO A 353 -1.49 -17.51 26.60
N CYS A 354 -2.81 -17.41 26.76
CA CYS A 354 -3.74 -18.53 26.78
C CYS A 354 -5.18 -18.03 26.51
N PRO A 355 -6.18 -18.90 26.30
CA PRO A 355 -7.57 -18.49 26.02
C PRO A 355 -8.19 -17.56 27.09
N CYS A 356 -7.91 -17.78 28.38
CA CYS A 356 -8.42 -16.88 29.43
C CYS A 356 -7.52 -15.64 29.62
N GLY A 357 -6.34 -15.56 28.97
CA GLY A 357 -5.41 -14.45 29.02
C GLY A 357 -4.54 -14.35 30.30
N HIS A 358 -4.68 -15.25 31.26
CA HIS A 358 -4.06 -15.09 32.60
C HIS A 358 -2.92 -16.05 32.90
N LEU A 359 -2.41 -16.80 31.92
CA LEU A 359 -1.22 -17.62 32.13
C LEU A 359 -0.01 -16.73 32.47
N GLY A 360 0.66 -17.00 33.60
CA GLY A 360 1.78 -16.19 34.10
C GLY A 360 1.38 -14.85 34.75
N ASN A 361 0.08 -14.56 34.89
CA ASN A 361 -0.37 -13.31 35.52
C ASN A 361 -0.25 -13.40 37.04
N PRO A 362 0.55 -12.54 37.71
CA PRO A 362 0.71 -12.58 39.17
C PRO A 362 -0.53 -12.12 39.95
N LEU A 363 -1.43 -11.35 39.30
CA LEU A 363 -2.62 -10.78 39.94
C LEU A 363 -3.85 -11.65 39.80
N ARG A 364 -3.88 -12.59 38.82
CA ARG A 364 -5.04 -13.43 38.54
C ARG A 364 -4.61 -14.80 38.04
N ALA A 365 -5.08 -15.85 38.71
CA ALA A 365 -4.73 -17.22 38.31
C ALA A 365 -5.37 -17.64 36.98
N CYS A 366 -4.58 -18.34 36.16
CA CYS A 366 -5.05 -18.98 34.94
C CYS A 366 -6.02 -20.10 35.24
N ARG A 367 -7.10 -20.21 34.46
CA ARG A 367 -8.12 -21.26 34.59
C ARG A 367 -8.09 -22.29 33.45
N CYS A 368 -7.15 -22.14 32.51
CA CYS A 368 -7.04 -23.04 31.37
C CYS A 368 -6.32 -24.34 31.75
N THR A 369 -6.79 -25.43 31.19
CA THR A 369 -6.06 -26.69 31.26
C THR A 369 -4.85 -26.67 30.35
N PRO A 370 -3.81 -27.50 30.58
CA PRO A 370 -2.64 -27.59 29.72
C PRO A 370 -3.00 -27.85 28.25
N ASP A 371 -4.01 -28.69 28.00
CA ASP A 371 -4.50 -28.98 26.64
C ASP A 371 -5.14 -27.77 25.97
N GLN A 372 -5.89 -26.96 26.70
CA GLN A 372 -6.46 -25.71 26.18
C GLN A 372 -5.37 -24.72 25.81
N ILE A 373 -4.32 -24.59 26.63
CA ILE A 373 -3.20 -23.72 26.39
C ILE A 373 -2.45 -24.20 25.13
N SER A 374 -2.10 -25.47 25.07
CA SER A 374 -1.40 -26.08 23.94
C SER A 374 -2.17 -25.92 22.62
N ARG A 375 -3.48 -26.16 22.64
CA ARG A 375 -4.34 -25.99 21.46
C ARG A 375 -4.44 -24.52 21.01
N TYR A 376 -4.48 -23.57 21.95
CA TYR A 376 -4.52 -22.14 21.64
C TYR A 376 -3.21 -21.67 21.01
N GLN A 377 -2.07 -22.01 21.63
CA GLN A 377 -0.76 -21.67 21.12
C GLN A 377 -0.45 -22.39 19.80
N GLY A 378 -0.91 -23.64 19.63
CA GLY A 378 -0.76 -24.42 18.41
C GLY A 378 -1.57 -23.93 17.20
N ARG A 379 -2.39 -22.90 17.34
CA ARG A 379 -3.00 -22.21 16.19
C ARG A 379 -1.95 -21.48 15.34
N LEU A 380 -0.84 -21.07 15.97
CA LEU A 380 0.31 -20.48 15.29
C LEU A 380 1.29 -21.58 14.91
N SER A 381 1.55 -21.73 13.61
CA SER A 381 2.52 -22.73 13.14
C SER A 381 3.95 -22.33 13.46
N GLY A 382 4.83 -23.30 13.70
CA GLY A 382 6.26 -23.07 13.88
C GLY A 382 6.87 -22.26 12.74
N PRO A 383 6.65 -22.65 11.46
CA PRO A 383 7.14 -21.89 10.32
C PRO A 383 6.67 -20.46 10.24
N PHE A 384 5.47 -20.12 10.72
CA PHE A 384 5.03 -18.72 10.83
C PHE A 384 5.78 -17.98 11.93
N LEU A 385 5.94 -18.59 13.12
CA LEU A 385 6.68 -17.98 14.23
C LEU A 385 8.16 -17.74 13.89
N ASP A 386 8.76 -18.58 13.06
CA ASP A 386 10.15 -18.42 12.61
C ASP A 386 10.37 -17.17 11.72
N ARG A 387 9.28 -16.52 11.21
CA ARG A 387 9.32 -15.26 10.47
C ARG A 387 9.22 -14.03 11.37
N LEU A 388 8.98 -14.22 12.66
CA LEU A 388 8.94 -13.14 13.64
C LEU A 388 10.33 -12.98 14.26
N ASP A 389 10.92 -11.80 14.11
CA ASP A 389 12.28 -11.52 14.56
C ASP A 389 12.35 -11.35 16.08
N LEU A 390 11.33 -10.70 16.66
CA LEU A 390 11.29 -10.37 18.09
C LEU A 390 10.02 -10.95 18.73
N LEU A 391 10.19 -11.70 19.81
CA LEU A 391 9.12 -12.16 20.66
C LEU A 391 9.33 -11.57 22.06
N ILE A 392 8.36 -10.80 22.54
CA ILE A 392 8.46 -10.13 23.83
C ILE A 392 7.25 -10.41 24.72
N GLU A 393 7.49 -10.42 26.01
CA GLU A 393 6.42 -10.45 27.01
C GLU A 393 6.14 -9.02 27.49
N VAL A 394 4.85 -8.65 27.52
CA VAL A 394 4.37 -7.39 28.08
C VAL A 394 3.79 -7.67 29.47
N PRO A 395 4.54 -7.41 30.55
CA PRO A 395 4.16 -7.76 31.90
C PRO A 395 3.00 -6.92 32.41
N VAL A 396 2.30 -7.46 33.39
CA VAL A 396 1.27 -6.71 34.14
C VAL A 396 1.98 -5.76 35.09
N ILE A 397 1.62 -4.48 35.06
CA ILE A 397 2.02 -3.50 36.08
C ILE A 397 0.82 -3.30 37.01
N PRO A 398 0.96 -3.52 38.31
CA PRO A 398 -0.13 -3.29 39.26
C PRO A 398 -0.64 -1.84 39.21
N PRO A 399 -1.96 -1.59 39.30
CA PRO A 399 -2.50 -0.24 39.21
C PRO A 399 -1.91 0.76 40.21
N ARG A 400 -1.55 0.30 41.41
CA ARG A 400 -0.90 1.13 42.45
C ARG A 400 0.49 1.61 42.01
N GLU A 401 1.27 0.75 41.38
CA GLU A 401 2.60 1.09 40.85
C GLU A 401 2.46 2.03 39.65
N LEU A 402 1.48 1.79 38.76
CA LEU A 402 1.24 2.60 37.57
C LEU A 402 0.93 4.07 37.91
N GLN A 403 0.22 4.32 39.02
CA GLN A 403 -0.09 5.68 39.46
C GLN A 403 1.15 6.48 39.88
N GLY A 404 2.15 5.81 40.47
CA GLY A 404 3.40 6.43 40.91
C GLY A 404 4.46 6.62 39.82
N LEU A 405 4.28 6.03 38.63
CA LEU A 405 5.28 6.12 37.55
C LEU A 405 5.19 7.46 36.82
N ALA A 406 6.37 8.03 36.54
CA ALA A 406 6.50 9.19 35.66
C ALA A 406 6.02 8.85 34.22
N PRO A 407 5.62 9.88 33.44
CA PRO A 407 5.39 9.71 32.00
C PRO A 407 6.60 9.08 31.32
N GLY A 408 6.35 8.38 30.22
CA GLY A 408 7.40 7.79 29.40
C GLY A 408 8.19 8.84 28.63
N GLU A 409 9.19 8.39 27.90
CA GLU A 409 9.94 9.20 26.95
C GLU A 409 9.05 9.57 25.76
N ARG A 410 9.14 10.78 25.24
CA ARG A 410 8.34 11.27 24.11
C ARG A 410 8.66 10.51 22.83
N SER A 411 7.66 10.23 22.02
CA SER A 411 7.83 9.61 20.70
C SER A 411 8.84 10.32 19.82
N ALA A 412 8.89 11.66 19.85
CA ALA A 412 9.81 12.45 19.03
C ALA A 412 11.28 12.12 19.34
N VAL A 413 11.65 12.02 20.63
CA VAL A 413 13.03 11.70 21.03
C VAL A 413 13.43 10.29 20.61
N VAL A 414 12.52 9.33 20.77
CA VAL A 414 12.74 7.95 20.33
C VAL A 414 12.83 7.87 18.80
N ALA A 415 11.99 8.62 18.08
CA ALA A 415 12.00 8.68 16.63
C ALA A 415 13.32 9.24 16.07
N GLU A 416 13.94 10.22 16.72
CA GLU A 416 15.26 10.72 16.34
C GLU A 416 16.34 9.63 16.44
N ARG A 417 16.34 8.85 17.53
CA ARG A 417 17.27 7.72 17.69
C ARG A 417 17.01 6.63 16.65
N VAL A 418 15.75 6.34 16.37
CA VAL A 418 15.34 5.38 15.33
C VAL A 418 15.81 5.83 13.96
N ALA A 419 15.59 7.10 13.59
CA ALA A 419 16.02 7.65 12.32
C ALA A 419 17.55 7.58 12.16
N ALA A 420 18.31 8.01 13.19
CA ALA A 420 19.75 7.93 13.19
C ALA A 420 20.29 6.48 13.12
N ALA A 421 19.60 5.52 13.75
CA ALA A 421 19.97 4.11 13.67
C ALA A 421 19.70 3.51 12.28
N ARG A 422 18.58 3.84 11.67
CA ARG A 422 18.25 3.43 10.28
C ARG A 422 19.23 4.03 9.28
N GLU A 423 19.53 5.32 9.39
CA GLU A 423 20.49 5.97 8.51
C GLU A 423 21.87 5.30 8.58
N ARG A 424 22.35 4.97 9.79
CA ARG A 424 23.60 4.22 9.95
C ARG A 424 23.53 2.84 9.31
N ALA A 425 22.41 2.12 9.46
CA ALA A 425 22.22 0.80 8.83
C ALA A 425 22.25 0.90 7.31
N VAL A 426 21.45 1.81 6.74
CA VAL A 426 21.40 2.02 5.28
C VAL A 426 22.77 2.46 4.73
N ARG A 427 23.48 3.36 5.41
CA ARG A 427 24.83 3.79 4.98
C ARG A 427 25.84 2.64 5.01
N ARG A 428 25.74 1.74 5.98
CA ARG A 428 26.66 0.60 6.16
C ARG A 428 26.38 -0.54 5.17
N GLN A 429 25.10 -0.84 4.89
CA GLN A 429 24.70 -2.09 4.25
C GLN A 429 23.60 -1.92 3.17
N GLY A 430 23.20 -0.69 2.86
CA GLY A 430 22.22 -0.40 1.82
C GLY A 430 20.74 -0.70 2.18
N SER A 431 20.46 -1.28 3.36
CA SER A 431 19.11 -1.71 3.75
C SER A 431 18.90 -1.69 5.26
N ALA A 432 17.66 -1.86 5.71
CA ALA A 432 17.34 -2.07 7.12
C ALA A 432 17.82 -3.46 7.58
N ASN A 433 18.10 -3.60 8.89
CA ASN A 433 18.66 -4.84 9.45
C ASN A 433 17.79 -6.08 9.19
N ALA A 434 16.47 -5.96 9.23
CA ALA A 434 15.55 -7.08 8.96
C ALA A 434 15.59 -7.58 7.51
N GLN A 435 16.16 -6.80 6.60
CA GLN A 435 16.29 -7.14 5.18
C GLN A 435 17.63 -7.82 4.84
N LEU A 436 18.55 -7.91 5.79
CA LEU A 436 19.85 -8.57 5.59
C LEU A 436 19.65 -10.07 5.30
N GLN A 437 20.37 -10.54 4.30
CA GLN A 437 20.44 -11.97 3.99
C GLN A 437 21.49 -12.68 4.84
N ALA A 438 21.42 -14.01 4.89
CA ALA A 438 22.32 -14.79 5.77
C ALA A 438 23.81 -14.54 5.52
N GLN A 439 24.21 -14.31 4.27
CA GLN A 439 25.60 -14.00 3.90
C GLN A 439 26.06 -12.61 4.40
N ASP A 440 25.11 -11.65 4.51
CA ASP A 440 25.41 -10.28 4.94
C ASP A 440 25.44 -10.16 6.47
N LEU A 441 24.77 -11.08 7.18
CA LEU A 441 24.72 -11.10 8.65
C LEU A 441 26.13 -11.29 9.26
N ALA A 442 26.95 -12.15 8.69
CA ALA A 442 28.31 -12.37 9.16
C ALA A 442 29.20 -11.12 9.02
N THR A 443 28.95 -10.30 7.98
CA THR A 443 29.75 -9.11 7.68
C THR A 443 29.27 -7.86 8.43
N HIS A 444 27.96 -7.69 8.59
CA HIS A 444 27.35 -6.44 9.04
C HIS A 444 26.69 -6.52 10.41
N ALA A 445 26.40 -7.71 10.91
CA ALA A 445 25.67 -7.93 12.16
C ALA A 445 26.42 -8.84 13.15
N GLU A 446 27.74 -8.95 13.03
CA GLU A 446 28.57 -9.65 13.99
C GLU A 446 28.51 -8.96 15.35
N LEU A 447 28.20 -9.74 16.40
CA LEU A 447 28.18 -9.24 17.77
C LEU A 447 29.60 -9.01 18.26
N ASP A 448 29.86 -7.88 18.86
CA ASP A 448 31.15 -7.67 19.57
C ASP A 448 31.32 -8.70 20.70
N PRO A 449 32.55 -8.94 21.15
CA PRO A 449 32.81 -9.93 22.21
C PRO A 449 32.08 -9.63 23.54
N ALA A 450 31.76 -8.37 23.84
CA ALA A 450 31.01 -7.97 25.02
C ALA A 450 29.53 -8.31 24.88
N ALA A 451 28.94 -7.99 23.74
CA ALA A 451 27.56 -8.34 23.42
C ALA A 451 27.38 -9.87 23.35
N THR A 452 28.33 -10.61 22.77
CA THR A 452 28.32 -12.06 22.72
C THR A 452 28.36 -12.68 24.13
N ARG A 453 29.21 -12.16 25.03
CA ARG A 453 29.27 -12.59 26.45
C ARG A 453 27.95 -12.28 27.17
N SER A 454 27.38 -11.10 26.97
CA SER A 454 26.10 -10.70 27.58
C SER A 454 24.95 -11.62 27.13
N ALA A 455 24.85 -11.91 25.84
CA ALA A 455 23.83 -12.83 25.27
C ALA A 455 24.03 -14.25 25.84
N THR A 456 25.25 -14.75 25.91
CA THR A 456 25.57 -16.08 26.47
C THR A 456 25.27 -16.17 27.97
N THR A 457 25.51 -15.09 28.72
CA THR A 457 25.21 -15.03 30.14
C THR A 457 23.70 -15.01 30.39
N ALA A 458 22.95 -14.24 29.60
CA ALA A 458 21.49 -14.22 29.68
C ALA A 458 20.88 -15.61 29.41
N LEU A 459 21.42 -16.38 28.48
CA LEU A 459 21.01 -17.76 28.22
C LEU A 459 21.36 -18.76 29.31
N ARG A 460 22.37 -18.46 30.14
CA ARG A 460 22.85 -19.31 31.27
C ARG A 460 22.25 -18.96 32.61
N SER A 461 21.48 -17.90 32.74
CA SER A 461 20.85 -17.49 33.99
C SER A 461 19.87 -18.56 34.48
N PRO A 462 19.88 -18.91 35.81
CA PRO A 462 18.96 -19.90 36.39
C PRO A 462 17.51 -19.38 36.30
N GLY A 463 16.78 -19.82 35.32
CA GLY A 463 15.42 -19.35 34.96
C GLY A 463 15.23 -19.19 33.49
N ALA A 464 16.27 -19.00 32.70
CA ALA A 464 16.22 -19.11 31.26
C ALA A 464 16.13 -20.59 30.87
N ARG A 465 14.92 -21.10 30.66
CA ARG A 465 14.75 -22.44 30.08
C ARG A 465 15.18 -22.37 28.64
N PRO A 466 16.11 -23.24 28.18
CA PRO A 466 16.38 -23.35 26.75
C PRO A 466 15.07 -23.73 26.07
N CYS A 467 14.75 -23.06 24.98
CA CYS A 467 13.62 -23.42 24.13
C CYS A 467 13.91 -24.83 23.58
N SER A 468 13.46 -25.85 24.30
CA SER A 468 13.42 -27.20 23.76
C SER A 468 12.30 -27.24 22.74
N SER A 469 12.50 -27.97 21.68
CA SER A 469 11.56 -28.22 20.59
C SER A 469 10.25 -28.93 21.02
N ARG A 470 9.90 -28.86 22.31
CA ARG A 470 8.67 -29.36 22.88
C ARG A 470 8.14 -28.38 23.92
N GLY A 471 7.15 -27.59 23.52
CA GLY A 471 6.13 -26.98 24.36
C GLY A 471 6.59 -26.03 25.45
N GLY A 472 6.31 -24.76 25.29
CA GLY A 472 6.29 -23.78 26.36
C GLY A 472 7.07 -22.51 26.03
N MET A 473 6.35 -21.48 25.57
CA MET A 473 6.88 -20.11 25.58
C MET A 473 7.01 -19.63 27.04
N THR A 474 8.18 -19.71 27.60
CA THR A 474 8.53 -18.99 28.84
C THR A 474 9.97 -18.55 28.74
N GLY A 475 10.20 -17.27 28.78
CA GLY A 475 11.53 -16.69 28.98
C GLY A 475 11.99 -15.76 27.86
N THR A 476 12.25 -14.56 28.25
CA THR A 476 12.93 -13.48 27.53
C THR A 476 14.03 -13.99 26.59
N SER A 477 13.74 -14.15 25.30
CA SER A 477 14.79 -14.34 24.31
C SER A 477 14.79 -13.15 23.35
N MET A 478 15.73 -12.24 23.55
CA MET A 478 16.15 -11.32 22.51
C MET A 478 16.82 -12.11 21.40
N SER A 479 16.36 -11.89 20.20
CA SER A 479 16.94 -12.26 18.90
C SER A 479 17.20 -13.76 18.66
N ARG A 480 16.31 -14.40 17.89
CA ARG A 480 16.75 -15.46 16.99
C ARG A 480 17.07 -14.83 15.65
N SER A 481 18.36 -14.67 15.36
CA SER A 481 18.80 -14.49 13.99
C SER A 481 18.30 -15.69 13.17
N ARG A 482 17.69 -15.41 12.04
CA ARG A 482 17.34 -16.41 11.02
C ARG A 482 18.61 -17.24 10.72
N ARG A 483 18.64 -18.49 11.13
CA ARG A 483 19.52 -19.48 10.49
C ARG A 483 18.72 -20.12 9.40
N SER A 484 19.12 -19.79 8.19
CA SER A 484 18.69 -20.48 6.96
C SER A 484 19.22 -21.93 6.96
N ARG A 485 18.38 -22.84 6.56
CA ARG A 485 18.79 -23.94 5.68
C ARG A 485 18.37 -23.61 4.28
#